data_01d86793eeaf32e40a097d79666cbb0a
#
_entry.id   01d86793eeaf32e40a097d79666cbb0a
#
_cell.length_a   1.000
_cell.length_b   1.000
_cell.length_c   1.000
_cell.angle_alpha   90.00
_cell.angle_beta   90.00
_cell.angle_gamma   90.00
#
_symmetry.space_group_name_H-M   'P 1'
#
loop_
_entity.id
_entity.type
_entity.pdbx_description
1 polymer ?
#
loop_
_entity_poly.entity_id
_entity_poly.type
_entity_poly.pdbx_seq_one_letter_code
_entity_poly.pdbx_strand_id
1 'polypeptide(L)'
;MKYLPDGSDIFSKAEINRFQQFPKNRPDLYIRTPDGKEAIVVLVDDKPLYIILKRLDEIITHSEDEGWDNDSYPHICFILKDHAAKYSFLYATYKKLESMGLEEGELPILAAALGSFDKPIISPWSSPLKPKEYTKLFA
;
A
#
# COMPACT_ATOMS: atom_id res chain seq x y z
N MET A 1 0.67 12.33 -12.80
CA MET A 1 0.54 12.45 -11.33
C MET A 1 1.83 13.00 -10.73
N LYS A 2 1.69 13.94 -9.82
CA LYS A 2 2.84 14.63 -9.19
C LYS A 2 3.66 13.76 -8.26
N TYR A 3 3.14 12.61 -7.85
CA TYR A 3 3.77 11.74 -6.84
C TYR A 3 4.49 10.54 -7.44
N LEU A 4 4.50 10.43 -8.76
CA LEU A 4 5.11 9.29 -9.45
C LEU A 4 6.19 9.77 -10.42
N PRO A 5 7.26 8.97 -10.63
CA PRO A 5 8.25 9.24 -11.66
C PRO A 5 7.61 9.30 -13.05
N ASP A 6 8.15 10.14 -13.90
CA ASP A 6 7.70 10.23 -15.29
C ASP A 6 7.88 8.88 -15.99
N GLY A 7 6.91 8.52 -16.82
CA GLY A 7 6.94 7.24 -17.53
C GLY A 7 6.43 6.05 -16.73
N SER A 8 5.86 6.29 -15.53
CA SER A 8 5.25 5.23 -14.74
C SER A 8 3.96 4.74 -15.39
N ASP A 9 3.74 3.42 -15.34
CA ASP A 9 2.50 2.78 -15.80
C ASP A 9 1.54 2.61 -14.62
N ILE A 10 0.28 2.94 -14.85
CA ILE A 10 -0.78 2.77 -13.85
C ILE A 10 -1.84 1.85 -14.46
N PHE A 11 -2.10 0.73 -13.79
CA PHE A 11 -3.11 -0.24 -14.21
C PHE A 11 -4.31 -0.17 -13.27
N SER A 12 -5.50 -0.06 -13.86
CA SER A 12 -6.76 -0.09 -13.12
C SER A 12 -7.09 -1.52 -12.67
N LYS A 13 -8.09 -1.65 -11.81
CA LYS A 13 -8.55 -2.96 -11.34
C LYS A 13 -8.94 -3.88 -12.50
N ALA A 14 -9.61 -3.34 -13.52
CA ALA A 14 -10.00 -4.12 -14.70
C ALA A 14 -8.78 -4.62 -15.48
N GLU A 15 -7.74 -3.81 -15.57
CA GLU A 15 -6.51 -4.19 -16.27
C GLU A 15 -5.70 -5.20 -15.45
N ILE A 16 -5.73 -5.10 -14.12
CA ILE A 16 -5.05 -6.03 -13.21
C ILE A 16 -5.57 -7.46 -13.37
N ASN A 17 -6.82 -7.64 -13.76
CA ASN A 17 -7.40 -8.97 -13.97
C ASN A 17 -6.67 -9.79 -15.04
N ARG A 18 -5.83 -9.16 -15.85
CA ARG A 18 -5.00 -9.85 -16.86
C ARG A 18 -3.80 -10.54 -16.25
N PHE A 19 -3.40 -10.13 -15.03
CA PHE A 19 -2.25 -10.68 -14.34
C PHE A 19 -2.70 -11.71 -13.31
N GLN A 20 -2.00 -12.82 -13.21
CA GLN A 20 -2.36 -13.90 -12.28
C GLN A 20 -1.60 -13.82 -10.96
N GLN A 21 -0.63 -12.93 -10.87
CA GLN A 21 0.26 -12.83 -9.71
C GLN A 21 -0.34 -12.08 -8.51
N PHE A 22 -1.52 -11.51 -8.64
CA PHE A 22 -2.16 -10.72 -7.58
C PHE A 22 -2.96 -11.59 -6.61
N PRO A 23 -3.18 -11.11 -5.36
CA PRO A 23 -4.09 -11.77 -4.42
C PRO A 23 -5.49 -11.91 -5.01
N LYS A 24 -6.27 -12.84 -4.46
CA LYS A 24 -7.64 -13.10 -4.93
C LYS A 24 -8.50 -11.84 -4.93
N ASN A 25 -8.41 -11.02 -3.87
CA ASN A 25 -9.02 -9.70 -3.84
C ASN A 25 -8.04 -8.71 -4.48
N ARG A 26 -8.30 -8.37 -5.73
CA ARG A 26 -7.41 -7.51 -6.50
C ARG A 26 -7.31 -6.12 -5.90
N PRO A 27 -6.12 -5.48 -5.93
CA PRO A 27 -6.00 -4.08 -5.56
C PRO A 27 -6.73 -3.19 -6.55
N ASP A 28 -6.96 -1.95 -6.17
CA ASP A 28 -7.66 -0.98 -7.03
C ASP A 28 -6.73 -0.42 -8.10
N LEU A 29 -5.45 -0.28 -7.80
CA LEU A 29 -4.43 0.18 -8.75
C LEU A 29 -3.16 -0.64 -8.60
N TYR A 30 -2.45 -0.79 -9.71
CA TYR A 30 -1.09 -1.33 -9.74
C TYR A 30 -0.21 -0.34 -10.48
N ILE A 31 0.91 0.03 -9.87
CA ILE A 31 1.83 1.02 -10.41
C ILE A 31 3.18 0.37 -10.66
N ARG A 32 3.76 0.64 -11.82
CA ARG A 32 5.10 0.17 -12.16
C ARG A 32 5.91 1.33 -12.72
N THR A 33 7.05 1.61 -12.10
CA THR A 33 7.94 2.68 -12.56
C THR A 33 8.85 2.19 -13.69
N PRO A 34 9.45 3.12 -14.46
CA PRO A 34 10.38 2.73 -15.54
C PRO A 34 11.60 1.95 -15.04
N ASP A 35 12.03 2.15 -13.78
CA ASP A 35 13.15 1.44 -13.18
C ASP A 35 12.76 0.13 -12.50
N GLY A 36 11.52 -0.31 -12.67
CA GLY A 36 11.07 -1.62 -12.20
C GLY A 36 10.52 -1.67 -10.78
N LYS A 37 10.35 -0.52 -10.11
CA LYS A 37 9.70 -0.48 -8.79
C LYS A 37 8.19 -0.64 -8.96
N GLU A 38 7.56 -1.27 -7.99
CA GLU A 38 6.14 -1.62 -8.06
C GLU A 38 5.40 -1.21 -6.80
N ALA A 39 4.11 -0.88 -6.94
CA ALA A 39 3.21 -0.61 -5.83
C ALA A 39 1.80 -1.09 -6.16
N ILE A 40 1.12 -1.61 -5.16
CA ILE A 40 -0.32 -1.91 -5.25
C ILE A 40 -1.05 -0.93 -4.34
N VAL A 41 -2.18 -0.42 -4.78
CA VAL A 41 -2.94 0.59 -4.07
C VAL A 41 -4.34 0.06 -3.78
N VAL A 42 -4.72 0.12 -2.51
CA VAL A 42 -6.04 -0.27 -2.04
C VAL A 42 -6.76 1.00 -1.58
N LEU A 43 -7.86 1.33 -2.26
CA LEU A 43 -8.73 2.43 -1.87
C LEU A 43 -9.71 1.92 -0.82
N VAL A 44 -9.63 2.49 0.37
CA VAL A 44 -10.52 2.11 1.46
C VAL A 44 -11.50 3.25 1.67
N ASP A 45 -12.73 3.01 1.28
CA ASP A 45 -13.82 3.92 1.53
C ASP A 45 -14.31 3.76 2.97
N ASP A 46 -15.55 4.00 3.25
CA ASP A 46 -16.13 4.03 4.59
C ASP A 46 -16.30 2.62 5.20
N LYS A 47 -15.19 1.90 5.38
CA LYS A 47 -15.20 0.54 5.93
C LYS A 47 -14.65 0.49 7.35
N PRO A 48 -15.17 -0.42 8.21
CA PRO A 48 -14.61 -0.61 9.56
C PRO A 48 -13.16 -1.11 9.52
N LEU A 49 -12.41 -0.76 10.55
CA LEU A 49 -10.99 -1.12 10.65
C LEU A 49 -10.75 -2.62 10.52
N TYR A 50 -11.61 -3.46 11.13
CA TYR A 50 -11.40 -4.91 11.08
C TYR A 50 -11.51 -5.46 9.66
N ILE A 51 -12.34 -4.87 8.81
CA ILE A 51 -12.45 -5.27 7.40
C ILE A 51 -11.17 -4.87 6.64
N ILE A 52 -10.66 -3.68 6.93
CA ILE A 52 -9.42 -3.19 6.32
C ILE A 52 -8.25 -4.09 6.70
N LEU A 53 -8.15 -4.45 7.97
CA LEU A 53 -7.08 -5.33 8.46
C LEU A 53 -7.20 -6.74 7.89
N LYS A 54 -8.41 -7.23 7.68
CA LYS A 54 -8.61 -8.52 7.02
C LYS A 54 -8.05 -8.50 5.60
N ARG A 55 -8.26 -7.41 4.89
CA ARG A 55 -7.70 -7.26 3.55
C ARG A 55 -6.18 -7.20 3.58
N LEU A 56 -5.61 -6.52 4.55
CA LEU A 56 -4.16 -6.52 4.76
C LEU A 56 -3.64 -7.94 5.03
N ASP A 57 -4.34 -8.72 5.85
CA ASP A 57 -3.96 -10.12 6.11
C ASP A 57 -3.92 -10.96 4.85
N GLU A 58 -4.87 -10.78 3.95
CA GLU A 58 -4.89 -11.49 2.67
C GLU A 58 -3.66 -11.14 1.83
N ILE A 59 -3.24 -9.87 1.83
CA ILE A 59 -2.07 -9.42 1.10
C ILE A 59 -0.79 -9.99 1.74
N ILE A 60 -0.70 -9.97 3.06
CA ILE A 60 0.45 -10.52 3.78
C ILE A 60 0.57 -12.01 3.51
N THR A 61 -0.52 -12.75 3.57
CA THR A 61 -0.53 -14.18 3.26
C THR A 61 -0.06 -14.44 1.84
N HIS A 62 -0.53 -13.63 0.89
CA HIS A 62 -0.12 -13.73 -0.50
C HIS A 62 1.40 -13.51 -0.65
N SER A 63 1.96 -12.54 0.09
CA SER A 63 3.40 -12.27 0.05
C SER A 63 4.21 -13.43 0.62
N GLU A 64 3.72 -14.08 1.67
CA GLU A 64 4.37 -15.24 2.29
C GLU A 64 4.33 -16.47 1.39
N ASP A 65 3.27 -16.63 0.60
CA ASP A 65 3.10 -17.74 -0.32
C ASP A 65 3.91 -17.57 -1.61
N GLU A 66 4.75 -16.55 -1.69
CA GLU A 66 5.61 -16.27 -2.84
C GLU A 66 4.83 -16.15 -4.15
N GLY A 67 3.61 -15.61 -4.07
CA GLY A 67 2.73 -15.48 -5.23
C GLY A 67 3.13 -14.39 -6.22
N TRP A 68 4.21 -13.65 -5.93
CA TRP A 68 4.70 -12.56 -6.78
C TRP A 68 5.91 -13.02 -7.60
N ASP A 69 5.97 -12.61 -8.87
CA ASP A 69 6.99 -13.08 -9.81
C ASP A 69 8.36 -12.44 -9.63
N ASN A 70 8.42 -11.28 -8.97
CA ASN A 70 9.67 -10.55 -8.75
C ASN A 70 10.28 -10.87 -7.40
N ASP A 71 11.57 -10.57 -7.24
CA ASP A 71 12.31 -10.82 -6.00
C ASP A 71 11.77 -10.07 -4.79
N SER A 72 11.19 -8.88 -5.03
CA SER A 72 10.61 -8.05 -3.98
C SER A 72 9.11 -7.90 -4.18
N TYR A 73 8.35 -8.01 -3.10
CA TYR A 73 6.93 -7.74 -3.14
C TYR A 73 6.70 -6.22 -3.36
N PRO A 74 5.66 -5.83 -4.12
CA PRO A 74 5.37 -4.41 -4.34
C PRO A 74 5.11 -3.67 -3.03
N HIS A 75 5.31 -2.35 -3.04
CA HIS A 75 4.85 -1.52 -1.93
C HIS A 75 3.34 -1.68 -1.79
N ILE A 76 2.89 -1.85 -0.56
CA ILE A 76 1.47 -2.05 -0.25
C ILE A 76 0.93 -0.72 0.28
N CYS A 77 0.04 -0.10 -0.49
CA CYS A 77 -0.42 1.26 -0.21
C CYS A 77 -1.92 1.26 0.06
N PHE A 78 -2.32 1.78 1.22
CA PHE A 78 -3.71 1.94 1.58
C PHE A 78 -4.05 3.43 1.61
N ILE A 79 -5.14 3.81 0.94
CA ILE A 79 -5.66 5.17 0.98
C ILE A 79 -6.93 5.15 1.84
N LEU A 80 -6.87 5.82 2.98
CA LEU A 80 -7.95 5.86 3.97
C LEU A 80 -8.77 7.16 3.80
N LYS A 81 -9.98 7.17 4.32
CA LYS A 81 -10.89 8.30 4.16
C LYS A 81 -10.39 9.61 4.78
N ASP A 82 -9.70 9.52 5.92
CA ASP A 82 -9.20 10.69 6.65
C ASP A 82 -7.97 10.34 7.50
N HIS A 83 -7.41 11.35 8.19
CA HIS A 83 -6.23 11.16 9.03
C HIS A 83 -6.48 10.25 10.22
N ALA A 84 -7.66 10.33 10.84
CA ALA A 84 -7.99 9.46 11.97
C ALA A 84 -7.98 7.99 11.56
N ALA A 85 -8.60 7.67 10.43
CA ALA A 85 -8.59 6.31 9.89
C ALA A 85 -7.18 5.87 9.51
N LYS A 86 -6.38 6.78 8.93
CA LYS A 86 -4.99 6.51 8.58
C LYS A 86 -4.16 6.13 9.81
N TYR A 87 -4.23 6.91 10.88
CA TYR A 87 -3.46 6.63 12.09
C TYR A 87 -3.93 5.35 12.79
N SER A 88 -5.23 5.09 12.83
CA SER A 88 -5.76 3.84 13.39
C SER A 88 -5.25 2.62 12.62
N PHE A 89 -5.25 2.71 11.29
CA PHE A 89 -4.71 1.66 10.42
C PHE A 89 -3.22 1.44 10.65
N LEU A 90 -2.43 2.51 10.66
CA LEU A 90 -0.98 2.42 10.83
C LEU A 90 -0.60 1.85 12.20
N TYR A 91 -1.30 2.26 13.26
CA TYR A 91 -1.05 1.73 14.59
C TYR A 91 -1.36 0.23 14.66
N ALA A 92 -2.51 -0.18 14.15
CA ALA A 92 -2.90 -1.59 14.14
C ALA A 92 -1.95 -2.43 13.28
N THR A 93 -1.50 -1.87 12.16
CA THR A 93 -0.52 -2.53 11.27
C THR A 93 0.82 -2.71 11.98
N TYR A 94 1.28 -1.68 12.68
CA TYR A 94 2.52 -1.76 13.45
C TYR A 94 2.46 -2.91 14.48
N LYS A 95 1.36 -2.98 15.23
CA LYS A 95 1.14 -4.04 16.22
C LYS A 95 1.15 -5.43 15.57
N LYS A 96 0.51 -5.54 14.42
CA LYS A 96 0.46 -6.80 13.69
C LYS A 96 1.85 -7.24 13.22
N LEU A 97 2.61 -6.34 12.61
CA LEU A 97 3.96 -6.64 12.13
C LEU A 97 4.89 -7.01 13.29
N GLU A 98 4.79 -6.29 14.41
CA GLU A 98 5.57 -6.60 15.60
C GLU A 98 5.25 -8.02 16.11
N SER A 99 3.97 -8.39 16.17
CA SER A 99 3.54 -9.72 16.63
C SER A 99 4.02 -10.84 15.70
N MET A 100 4.23 -10.54 14.42
CA MET A 100 4.74 -11.49 13.42
C MET A 100 6.26 -11.55 13.36
N GLY A 101 6.95 -10.67 14.10
CA GLY A 101 8.40 -10.59 14.08
C GLY A 101 8.97 -9.96 12.80
N LEU A 102 8.16 -9.26 12.04
CA LEU A 102 8.61 -8.59 10.82
C LEU A 102 9.26 -7.24 11.16
N GLU A 103 10.41 -6.99 10.55
CA GLU A 103 11.13 -5.72 10.69
C GLU A 103 10.72 -4.74 9.59
N GLU A 104 11.05 -3.46 9.81
CA GLU A 104 10.83 -2.44 8.79
C GLU A 104 11.58 -2.81 7.51
N GLY A 105 10.91 -2.70 6.38
CA GLY A 105 11.48 -2.99 5.07
C GLY A 105 11.26 -4.42 4.57
N GLU A 106 10.91 -5.36 5.45
CA GLU A 106 10.60 -6.72 5.00
C GLU A 106 9.30 -6.77 4.22
N LEU A 107 8.34 -5.94 4.61
CA LEU A 107 7.07 -5.80 3.90
C LEU A 107 6.73 -4.30 3.86
N PRO A 108 6.91 -3.63 2.70
CA PRO A 108 6.75 -2.17 2.63
C PRO A 108 5.28 -1.78 2.57
N ILE A 109 4.73 -1.38 3.73
CA ILE A 109 3.34 -0.94 3.86
C ILE A 109 3.32 0.56 4.10
N LEU A 110 2.51 1.27 3.31
CA LEU A 110 2.31 2.71 3.42
C LEU A 110 0.83 3.03 3.48
N ALA A 111 0.50 4.15 4.11
CA ALA A 111 -0.88 4.63 4.15
C ALA A 111 -0.93 6.14 3.93
N ALA A 112 -2.04 6.59 3.37
CA ALA A 112 -2.31 8.01 3.14
C ALA A 112 -3.77 8.31 3.44
N ALA A 113 -4.05 9.56 3.81
CA ALA A 113 -5.41 10.06 3.91
C ALA A 113 -5.81 10.66 2.56
N LEU A 114 -7.03 10.40 2.11
CA LEU A 114 -7.49 10.81 0.79
C LEU A 114 -7.31 12.32 0.53
N GLY A 115 -7.67 13.16 1.51
CA GLY A 115 -7.53 14.61 1.38
C GLY A 115 -6.09 15.11 1.25
N SER A 116 -5.10 14.30 1.61
CA SER A 116 -3.69 14.71 1.52
C SER A 116 -3.18 14.80 0.08
N PHE A 117 -3.88 14.18 -0.87
CA PHE A 117 -3.51 14.25 -2.29
C PHE A 117 -3.81 15.61 -2.92
N ASP A 118 -4.57 16.46 -2.25
CA ASP A 118 -4.84 17.82 -2.72
C ASP A 118 -3.67 18.77 -2.48
N LYS A 119 -2.66 18.36 -1.72
CA LYS A 119 -1.49 19.17 -1.39
C LYS A 119 -0.29 18.75 -2.25
N PRO A 120 0.09 19.51 -3.27
CA PRO A 120 1.07 19.05 -4.27
C PRO A 120 2.53 19.01 -3.78
N ILE A 121 2.84 19.62 -2.64
CA ILE A 121 4.22 19.78 -2.18
C ILE A 121 4.65 18.68 -1.22
N ILE A 122 3.70 18.03 -0.53
CA ILE A 122 3.99 17.05 0.51
C ILE A 122 3.54 15.67 0.05
N SER A 123 4.46 14.69 0.12
CA SER A 123 4.08 13.29 -0.11
C SER A 123 3.05 12.85 0.93
N PRO A 124 1.93 12.24 0.52
CA PRO A 124 0.86 11.87 1.45
C PRO A 124 1.12 10.59 2.25
N TRP A 125 2.20 9.88 1.96
CA TRP A 125 2.43 8.53 2.47
C TRP A 125 3.15 8.51 3.82
N SER A 126 2.76 7.58 4.69
CA SER A 126 3.43 7.32 5.97
C SER A 126 3.54 5.82 6.20
N SER A 127 4.60 5.40 6.91
CA SER A 127 4.82 4.01 7.27
C SER A 127 4.27 3.71 8.68
N PRO A 128 4.00 2.43 9.00
CA PRO A 128 3.53 2.04 10.33
C PRO A 128 4.51 2.41 11.46
N LEU A 129 5.81 2.36 11.19
CA LEU A 129 6.83 2.67 12.18
C LEU A 129 6.92 4.17 12.48
N LYS A 130 6.67 5.01 11.48
CA LYS A 130 6.74 6.47 11.58
C LYS A 130 5.45 7.12 11.08
N PRO A 131 4.32 6.90 11.77
CA PRO A 131 3.01 7.30 11.24
C PRO A 131 2.81 8.81 11.14
N LYS A 132 3.57 9.61 11.88
CA LYS A 132 3.48 11.07 11.84
C LYS A 132 4.43 11.71 10.85
N GLU A 133 5.32 10.93 10.25
CA GLU A 133 6.26 11.41 9.24
C GLU A 133 5.78 11.03 7.85
N TYR A 134 6.07 11.88 6.89
CA TYR A 134 5.74 11.60 5.49
C TYR A 134 6.96 11.08 4.76
N THR A 135 6.78 10.10 3.89
CA THR A 135 7.85 9.51 3.10
C THR A 135 7.43 9.42 1.65
N LYS A 136 8.38 9.20 0.76
CA LYS A 136 8.09 9.00 -0.65
C LYS A 136 7.64 7.58 -0.89
N LEU A 137 6.71 7.39 -1.84
CA LEU A 137 6.25 6.07 -2.23
C LEU A 137 7.40 5.22 -2.77
N PHE A 138 8.23 5.80 -3.60
CA PHE A 138 9.42 5.15 -4.15
C PHE A 138 10.66 5.94 -3.72
N ALA A 139 11.13 5.66 -2.53
CA ALA A 139 12.31 6.32 -1.98
C ALA A 139 13.60 5.70 -2.50
#